data_056ea30399327f8a827d379c702c68a8
#
_entry.id   056ea30399327f8a827d379c702c68a8
#
_cell.length_a   1.000
_cell.length_b   1.000
_cell.length_c   1.000
_cell.angle_alpha   90.00
_cell.angle_beta   90.00
_cell.angle_gamma   90.00
#
_symmetry.space_group_name_H-M   'P 1'
#
loop_
_entity.id
_entity.type
_entity.pdbx_description
1 polymer ?
#
loop_
_entity_poly.entity_id
_entity_poly.type
_entity_poly.pdbx_seq_one_letter_code
_entity_poly.pdbx_strand_id
1 'polypeptide(L)'
;MAFFITFVKTKNLFMYEFIQKFHSGWAYLAVLVLIIAVVNSLIGFVSKKEFMSKDRKMALIGLATIHTQLLIGLVIYFISPLGFSSLGQMSDKALRLTSLEHPLINLIGITLITIGWMKHKKLTTSESKFKIFSIYYGLGLVLILSRIPWKLWF
;
A
#
# COMPACT_ATOMS: atom_id res chain seq x y z
N MET A 1 -38.46 -8.45 -15.93
CA MET A 1 -37.11 -8.18 -16.46
C MET A 1 -36.49 -6.90 -15.83
N ALA A 2 -37.16 -5.76 -15.81
CA ALA A 2 -36.67 -4.51 -15.21
C ALA A 2 -36.28 -4.64 -13.71
N PHE A 3 -37.12 -5.29 -12.90
CA PHE A 3 -36.86 -5.51 -11.46
C PHE A 3 -35.57 -6.30 -11.22
N PHE A 4 -35.30 -7.34 -12.01
CA PHE A 4 -34.05 -8.15 -11.88
C PHE A 4 -32.82 -7.33 -12.25
N ILE A 5 -32.89 -6.51 -13.31
CA ILE A 5 -31.79 -5.64 -13.73
C ILE A 5 -31.50 -4.58 -12.66
N THR A 6 -32.51 -3.99 -12.06
CA THR A 6 -32.37 -3.01 -10.97
C THR A 6 -31.76 -3.66 -9.73
N PHE A 7 -32.20 -4.86 -9.37
CA PHE A 7 -31.65 -5.61 -8.22
C PHE A 7 -30.17 -5.95 -8.40
N VAL A 8 -29.76 -6.40 -9.59
CA VAL A 8 -28.35 -6.71 -9.89
C VAL A 8 -27.50 -5.44 -9.88
N LYS A 9 -28.01 -4.33 -10.41
CA LYS A 9 -27.31 -3.03 -10.44
C LYS A 9 -27.09 -2.47 -9.02
N THR A 10 -28.13 -2.53 -8.17
CA THR A 10 -28.02 -2.09 -6.76
C THR A 10 -27.07 -2.96 -5.94
N LYS A 11 -27.08 -4.27 -6.15
CA LYS A 11 -26.15 -5.20 -5.47
C LYS A 11 -24.69 -4.94 -5.85
N ASN A 12 -24.44 -4.68 -7.13
CA ASN A 12 -23.08 -4.36 -7.61
C ASN A 12 -22.58 -3.02 -7.06
N LEU A 13 -23.46 -2.01 -6.97
CA LEU A 13 -23.13 -0.71 -6.39
C LEU A 13 -22.80 -0.83 -4.90
N PHE A 14 -23.61 -1.54 -4.13
CA PHE A 14 -23.37 -1.78 -2.70
C PHE A 14 -22.03 -2.51 -2.46
N MET A 15 -21.73 -3.53 -3.25
CA MET A 15 -20.48 -4.28 -3.14
C MET A 15 -19.27 -3.41 -3.47
N TYR A 16 -19.37 -2.56 -4.50
CA TYR A 16 -18.31 -1.61 -4.84
C TYR A 16 -18.07 -0.61 -3.69
N GLU A 17 -19.11 0.02 -3.17
CA GLU A 17 -18.99 0.98 -2.06
C GLU A 17 -18.38 0.34 -0.80
N PHE A 18 -18.79 -0.89 -0.48
CA PHE A 18 -18.22 -1.63 0.64
C PHE A 18 -16.71 -1.87 0.47
N ILE A 19 -16.28 -2.39 -0.70
CA ILE A 19 -14.87 -2.67 -0.97
C ILE A 19 -14.06 -1.37 -1.01
N GLN A 20 -14.62 -0.27 -1.54
CA GLN A 20 -13.97 1.03 -1.55
C GLN A 20 -13.71 1.55 -0.13
N LYS A 21 -14.72 1.50 0.73
CA LYS A 21 -14.59 1.89 2.15
C LYS A 21 -13.58 1.00 2.89
N PHE A 22 -13.61 -0.29 2.61
CA PHE A 22 -12.67 -1.24 3.21
C PHE A 22 -11.24 -0.97 2.73
N HIS A 23 -11.02 -0.74 1.43
CA HIS A 23 -9.73 -0.35 0.87
C HIS A 23 -9.19 0.92 1.54
N SER A 24 -10.01 1.95 1.67
CA SER A 24 -9.63 3.21 2.32
C SER A 24 -9.34 3.03 3.81
N GLY A 25 -10.21 2.32 4.53
CA GLY A 25 -10.03 2.06 5.96
C GLY A 25 -8.78 1.23 6.26
N TRP A 26 -8.56 0.16 5.49
CA TRP A 26 -7.35 -0.66 5.62
C TRP A 26 -6.08 0.12 5.27
N ALA A 27 -6.15 1.06 4.31
CA ALA A 27 -5.03 1.90 3.92
C ALA A 27 -4.50 2.75 5.08
N TYR A 28 -5.38 3.32 5.94
CA TYR A 28 -4.96 4.04 7.14
C TYR A 28 -4.13 3.14 8.06
N LEU A 29 -4.61 1.93 8.33
CA LEU A 29 -3.89 0.96 9.16
C LEU A 29 -2.54 0.58 8.52
N ALA A 30 -2.52 0.25 7.24
CA ALA A 30 -1.32 -0.18 6.53
C ALA A 30 -0.25 0.91 6.49
N VAL A 31 -0.63 2.16 6.21
CA VAL A 31 0.27 3.32 6.21
C VAL A 31 0.79 3.58 7.63
N LEU A 32 -0.07 3.57 8.66
CA LEU A 32 0.34 3.77 10.05
C LEU A 32 1.38 2.72 10.48
N VAL A 33 1.10 1.44 10.23
CA VAL A 33 2.01 0.34 10.58
C VAL A 33 3.33 0.45 9.82
N LEU A 34 3.29 0.83 8.53
CA LEU A 34 4.50 1.04 7.75
C LEU A 34 5.33 2.22 8.28
N ILE A 35 4.69 3.33 8.67
CA ILE A 35 5.37 4.47 9.33
C ILE A 35 6.06 4.00 10.61
N ILE A 36 5.38 3.24 11.46
CA ILE A 36 5.97 2.71 12.70
C ILE A 36 7.19 1.83 12.38
N ALA A 37 7.10 0.97 11.37
CA ALA A 37 8.22 0.12 10.95
C ALA A 37 9.43 0.93 10.45
N VAL A 38 9.17 2.00 9.67
CA VAL A 38 10.22 2.91 9.18
C VAL A 38 10.87 3.67 10.35
N VAL A 39 10.06 4.25 11.22
CA VAL A 39 10.56 5.00 12.40
C VAL A 39 11.37 4.09 13.32
N ASN A 40 10.88 2.89 13.62
CA ASN A 40 11.63 1.90 14.40
C ASN A 40 13.00 1.59 13.77
N SER A 41 13.03 1.42 12.45
CA SER A 41 14.26 1.11 11.72
C SER A 41 15.24 2.30 11.72
N LEU A 42 14.75 3.52 11.54
CA LEU A 42 15.57 4.74 11.60
C LEU A 42 16.17 4.94 13.00
N ILE A 43 15.33 4.82 14.04
CA ILE A 43 15.81 4.92 15.43
C ILE A 43 16.84 3.84 15.71
N GLY A 44 16.58 2.60 15.31
CA GLY A 44 17.51 1.48 15.51
C GLY A 44 18.86 1.70 14.81
N PHE A 45 18.85 2.26 13.61
CA PHE A 45 20.05 2.59 12.85
C PHE A 45 20.85 3.72 13.50
N VAL A 46 20.20 4.85 13.82
CA VAL A 46 20.86 6.03 14.39
C VAL A 46 21.40 5.76 15.80
N SER A 47 20.63 5.06 16.63
CA SER A 47 21.01 4.73 18.02
C SER A 47 21.90 3.50 18.11
N LYS A 48 22.32 2.90 17.01
CA LYS A 48 23.17 1.68 16.96
C LYS A 48 22.63 0.54 17.84
N LYS A 49 21.30 0.37 17.88
CA LYS A 49 20.65 -0.68 18.67
C LYS A 49 21.01 -2.07 18.17
N GLU A 50 20.93 -3.05 19.06
CA GLU A 50 20.89 -4.46 18.65
C GLU A 50 19.57 -4.78 17.95
N PHE A 51 19.66 -5.44 16.78
CA PHE A 51 18.49 -5.86 15.99
C PHE A 51 17.89 -7.13 16.57
N MET A 52 16.72 -7.00 17.16
CA MET A 52 16.04 -8.06 17.90
C MET A 52 14.86 -8.65 17.09
N SER A 53 14.32 -9.76 17.59
CA SER A 53 13.17 -10.42 16.98
C SER A 53 11.92 -9.50 16.89
N LYS A 54 11.75 -8.56 17.83
CA LYS A 54 10.66 -7.57 17.81
C LYS A 54 10.77 -6.60 16.63
N ASP A 55 11.99 -6.19 16.26
CA ASP A 55 12.22 -5.29 15.12
C ASP A 55 11.89 -6.00 13.81
N ARG A 56 12.31 -7.27 13.70
CA ARG A 56 11.93 -8.13 12.56
C ARG A 56 10.43 -8.35 12.47
N LYS A 57 9.75 -8.59 13.61
CA LYS A 57 8.27 -8.74 13.63
C LYS A 57 7.59 -7.45 13.18
N MET A 58 8.05 -6.29 13.63
CA MET A 58 7.52 -4.99 13.20
C MET A 58 7.65 -4.80 11.69
N ALA A 59 8.81 -5.06 11.11
CA ALA A 59 9.02 -5.01 9.67
C ALA A 59 8.14 -6.01 8.92
N LEU A 60 7.95 -7.23 9.46
CA LEU A 60 7.07 -8.24 8.87
C LEU A 60 5.60 -7.80 8.87
N ILE A 61 5.11 -7.21 9.96
CA ILE A 61 3.73 -6.71 10.04
C ILE A 61 3.54 -5.58 9.02
N GLY A 62 4.51 -4.65 8.88
CA GLY A 62 4.49 -3.62 7.85
C GLY A 62 4.42 -4.20 6.44
N LEU A 63 5.23 -5.22 6.14
CA LEU A 63 5.19 -5.93 4.87
C LEU A 63 3.83 -6.61 4.63
N ALA A 64 3.30 -7.32 5.62
CA ALA A 64 2.04 -8.06 5.48
C ALA A 64 0.86 -7.13 5.26
N THR A 65 0.74 -6.05 6.03
CA THR A 65 -0.36 -5.09 5.90
C THR A 65 -0.37 -4.39 4.54
N ILE A 66 0.80 -4.04 4.00
CA ILE A 66 0.91 -3.41 2.68
C ILE A 66 0.60 -4.38 1.54
N HIS A 67 0.96 -5.68 1.67
CA HIS A 67 0.57 -6.70 0.69
C HIS A 67 -0.93 -6.98 0.73
N THR A 68 -1.54 -7.01 1.92
CA THR A 68 -3.00 -7.11 2.06
C THR A 68 -3.67 -5.91 1.38
N GLN A 69 -3.15 -4.69 1.58
CA GLN A 69 -3.66 -3.50 0.88
C GLN A 69 -3.54 -3.60 -0.64
N LEU A 70 -2.44 -4.18 -1.15
CA LEU A 70 -2.29 -4.42 -2.59
C LEU A 70 -3.37 -5.38 -3.12
N LEU A 71 -3.65 -6.48 -2.41
CA LEU A 71 -4.69 -7.43 -2.83
C LEU A 71 -6.07 -6.78 -2.85
N ILE A 72 -6.44 -6.03 -1.81
CA ILE A 72 -7.70 -5.28 -1.77
C ILE A 72 -7.72 -4.25 -2.91
N GLY A 73 -6.59 -3.57 -3.13
CA GLY A 73 -6.41 -2.59 -4.21
C GLY A 73 -6.59 -3.19 -5.60
N LEU A 74 -6.11 -4.41 -5.84
CA LEU A 74 -6.32 -5.11 -7.11
C LEU A 74 -7.79 -5.43 -7.34
N VAL A 75 -8.50 -5.88 -6.30
CA VAL A 75 -9.95 -6.14 -6.42
C VAL A 75 -10.69 -4.86 -6.82
N ILE A 76 -10.48 -3.76 -6.08
CA ILE A 76 -11.18 -2.49 -6.39
C ILE A 76 -10.76 -1.93 -7.75
N TYR A 77 -9.52 -2.12 -8.18
CA TYR A 77 -9.01 -1.66 -9.46
C TYR A 77 -9.82 -2.19 -10.64
N PHE A 78 -10.23 -3.46 -10.60
CA PHE A 78 -11.00 -4.08 -11.68
C PHE A 78 -12.51 -3.83 -11.59
N ILE A 79 -13.06 -3.56 -10.41
CA ILE A 79 -14.50 -3.32 -10.25
C ILE A 79 -14.88 -1.84 -10.23
N SER A 80 -13.90 -0.95 -10.02
CA SER A 80 -14.12 0.49 -9.91
C SER A 80 -14.25 1.14 -11.30
N PRO A 81 -15.20 2.07 -11.47
CA PRO A 81 -15.23 2.92 -12.66
C PRO A 81 -14.03 3.85 -12.78
N LEU A 82 -13.30 4.10 -11.68
CA LEU A 82 -12.11 4.94 -11.61
C LEU A 82 -10.80 4.13 -11.81
N GLY A 83 -10.89 2.81 -11.96
CA GLY A 83 -9.76 1.90 -12.09
C GLY A 83 -9.44 1.56 -13.54
N PHE A 84 -9.32 0.27 -13.82
CA PHE A 84 -8.91 -0.27 -15.11
C PHE A 84 -9.72 0.27 -16.30
N SER A 85 -11.03 0.42 -16.14
CA SER A 85 -11.93 0.93 -17.19
C SER A 85 -11.63 2.37 -17.61
N SER A 86 -10.93 3.15 -16.80
CA SER A 86 -10.56 4.54 -17.06
C SER A 86 -9.16 4.74 -17.63
N LEU A 87 -8.41 3.67 -17.94
CA LEU A 87 -7.04 3.75 -18.49
C LEU A 87 -6.96 4.52 -19.83
N GLY A 88 -8.04 4.61 -20.60
CA GLY A 88 -8.08 5.40 -21.84
C GLY A 88 -8.22 6.91 -21.64
N GLN A 89 -8.48 7.39 -20.41
CA GLN A 89 -8.83 8.79 -20.12
C GLN A 89 -7.66 9.54 -19.49
N MET A 90 -6.48 9.49 -20.12
CA MET A 90 -5.22 10.02 -19.57
C MET A 90 -5.15 11.55 -19.51
N SER A 91 -5.98 12.27 -20.26
CA SER A 91 -6.10 13.74 -20.21
C SER A 91 -6.74 14.24 -18.92
N ASP A 92 -7.63 13.45 -18.32
CA ASP A 92 -8.23 13.74 -17.02
C ASP A 92 -7.23 13.37 -15.89
N LYS A 93 -6.82 14.38 -15.13
CA LYS A 93 -5.82 14.21 -14.05
C LYS A 93 -6.30 13.28 -12.92
N ALA A 94 -7.60 13.33 -12.58
CA ALA A 94 -8.15 12.51 -11.51
C ALA A 94 -8.25 11.04 -11.94
N LEU A 95 -8.73 10.79 -13.15
CA LEU A 95 -8.82 9.44 -13.71
C LEU A 95 -7.44 8.85 -13.97
N ARG A 96 -6.48 9.64 -14.47
CA ARG A 96 -5.10 9.20 -14.63
C ARG A 96 -4.46 8.83 -13.28
N LEU A 97 -4.70 9.64 -12.23
CA LEU A 97 -4.19 9.35 -10.89
C LEU A 97 -4.70 8.00 -10.39
N THR A 98 -6.01 7.72 -10.49
CA THR A 98 -6.62 6.52 -9.93
C THR A 98 -6.42 5.27 -10.78
N SER A 99 -6.43 5.42 -12.12
CA SER A 99 -6.33 4.29 -13.05
C SER A 99 -4.89 3.89 -13.38
N LEU A 100 -3.92 4.80 -13.30
CA LEU A 100 -2.53 4.53 -13.69
C LEU A 100 -1.52 4.86 -12.57
N GLU A 101 -1.46 6.12 -12.12
CA GLU A 101 -0.35 6.58 -11.29
C GLU A 101 -0.36 5.92 -9.90
N HIS A 102 -1.51 5.89 -9.23
CA HIS A 102 -1.67 5.27 -7.92
C HIS A 102 -1.33 3.77 -7.93
N PRO A 103 -1.92 2.93 -8.78
CA PRO A 103 -1.61 1.50 -8.78
C PRO A 103 -0.16 1.22 -9.18
N LEU A 104 0.39 1.93 -10.17
CA LEU A 104 1.75 1.71 -10.64
C LEU A 104 2.80 2.08 -9.58
N ILE A 105 2.68 3.27 -9.00
CA ILE A 105 3.66 3.75 -8.00
C ILE A 105 3.55 2.95 -6.71
N ASN A 106 2.35 2.54 -6.31
CA ASN A 106 2.20 1.63 -5.16
C ASN A 106 2.84 0.26 -5.43
N LEU A 107 2.70 -0.29 -6.62
CA LEU A 107 3.36 -1.55 -6.98
C LEU A 107 4.89 -1.42 -6.89
N ILE A 108 5.46 -0.31 -7.37
CA ILE A 108 6.91 -0.03 -7.26
C ILE A 108 7.31 0.10 -5.78
N GLY A 109 6.55 0.88 -4.99
CA GLY A 109 6.83 1.07 -3.57
C GLY A 109 6.79 -0.24 -2.77
N ILE A 110 5.77 -1.07 -3.00
CA ILE A 110 5.63 -2.38 -2.35
C ILE A 110 6.75 -3.34 -2.79
N THR A 111 7.16 -3.28 -4.06
CA THR A 111 8.30 -4.05 -4.55
C THR A 111 9.59 -3.68 -3.81
N LEU A 112 9.86 -2.39 -3.60
CA LEU A 112 11.01 -1.94 -2.82
C LEU A 112 10.96 -2.46 -1.38
N ILE A 113 9.80 -2.37 -0.70
CA ILE A 113 9.62 -2.90 0.65
C ILE A 113 9.91 -4.40 0.68
N THR A 114 9.43 -5.15 -0.31
CA THR A 114 9.68 -6.59 -0.45
C THR A 114 11.16 -6.90 -0.66
N ILE A 115 11.85 -6.13 -1.48
CA ILE A 115 13.31 -6.25 -1.69
C ILE A 115 14.05 -6.00 -0.36
N GLY A 116 13.67 -4.97 0.39
CA GLY A 116 14.23 -4.68 1.71
C GLY A 116 14.09 -5.87 2.66
N TRP A 117 12.88 -6.47 2.71
CA TRP A 117 12.62 -7.68 3.48
C TRP A 117 13.50 -8.87 3.03
N MET A 118 13.69 -9.08 1.74
CA MET A 118 14.54 -10.18 1.25
C MET A 118 16.01 -9.94 1.56
N LYS A 119 16.49 -8.70 1.38
CA LYS A 119 17.90 -8.35 1.62
C LYS A 119 18.31 -8.49 3.09
N HIS A 120 17.44 -8.08 4.05
CA HIS A 120 17.79 -8.14 5.47
C HIS A 120 18.13 -9.55 5.95
N LYS A 121 17.55 -10.59 5.33
CA LYS A 121 17.79 -12.00 5.70
C LYS A 121 19.23 -12.45 5.43
N LYS A 122 19.94 -11.77 4.52
CA LYS A 122 21.33 -12.07 4.15
C LYS A 122 22.35 -11.28 4.96
N LEU A 123 21.89 -10.38 5.83
CA LEU A 123 22.76 -9.51 6.62
C LEU A 123 22.97 -10.09 8.02
N THR A 124 24.19 -9.91 8.55
CA THR A 124 24.57 -10.42 9.87
C THR A 124 24.53 -9.33 10.94
N THR A 125 24.95 -8.10 10.61
CA THR A 125 25.06 -7.02 11.58
C THR A 125 23.74 -6.30 11.83
N SER A 126 23.51 -5.86 13.05
CA SER A 126 22.31 -5.08 13.44
C SER A 126 22.20 -3.79 12.67
N GLU A 127 23.29 -3.07 12.51
CA GLU A 127 23.36 -1.81 11.76
C GLU A 127 22.92 -2.00 10.31
N SER A 128 23.46 -2.99 9.62
CA SER A 128 23.11 -3.27 8.22
C SER A 128 21.63 -3.64 8.05
N LYS A 129 21.06 -4.40 9.00
CA LYS A 129 19.62 -4.75 8.97
C LYS A 129 18.73 -3.52 9.11
N PHE A 130 18.99 -2.67 10.11
CA PHE A 130 18.26 -1.43 10.29
C PHE A 130 18.43 -0.49 9.10
N LYS A 131 19.65 -0.33 8.58
CA LYS A 131 19.93 0.49 7.39
C LYS A 131 19.10 0.05 6.16
N ILE A 132 19.04 -1.23 5.87
CA ILE A 132 18.28 -1.77 4.75
C ILE A 132 16.78 -1.49 4.92
N PHE A 133 16.22 -1.73 6.10
CA PHE A 133 14.82 -1.40 6.35
C PHE A 133 14.55 0.10 6.25
N SER A 134 15.42 0.95 6.83
CA SER A 134 15.28 2.41 6.75
C SER A 134 15.23 2.90 5.30
N ILE A 135 16.11 2.38 4.44
CA ILE A 135 16.17 2.79 3.04
C ILE A 135 14.97 2.26 2.25
N TYR A 136 14.77 0.95 2.23
CA TYR A 136 13.78 0.33 1.33
C TYR A 136 12.34 0.56 1.79
N TYR A 137 12.06 0.49 3.10
CA TYR A 137 10.74 0.79 3.63
C TYR A 137 10.46 2.29 3.58
N GLY A 138 11.48 3.12 3.85
CA GLY A 138 11.35 4.58 3.76
C GLY A 138 11.05 5.04 2.33
N LEU A 139 11.82 4.60 1.33
CA LEU A 139 11.55 4.90 -0.07
C LEU A 139 10.19 4.38 -0.52
N GLY A 140 9.84 3.14 -0.15
CA GLY A 140 8.52 2.57 -0.43
C GLY A 140 7.39 3.40 0.16
N LEU A 141 7.51 3.83 1.42
CA LEU A 141 6.53 4.70 2.08
C LEU A 141 6.38 6.05 1.35
N VAL A 142 7.48 6.71 0.99
CA VAL A 142 7.45 7.99 0.27
C VAL A 142 6.75 7.85 -1.08
N LEU A 143 7.04 6.79 -1.83
CA LEU A 143 6.38 6.51 -3.10
C LEU A 143 4.88 6.29 -2.90
N ILE A 144 4.48 5.46 -1.96
CA ILE A 144 3.07 5.19 -1.65
C ILE A 144 2.34 6.49 -1.32
N LEU A 145 2.87 7.29 -0.39
CA LEU A 145 2.26 8.57 0.01
C LEU A 145 2.17 9.57 -1.13
N SER A 146 3.12 9.56 -2.08
CA SER A 146 3.18 10.51 -3.20
C SER A 146 2.02 10.41 -4.18
N ARG A 147 1.33 9.27 -4.24
CA ARG A 147 0.26 8.99 -5.21
C ARG A 147 -1.03 8.48 -4.56
N ILE A 148 -1.24 8.76 -3.28
CA ILE A 148 -2.57 8.58 -2.67
C ILE A 148 -3.52 9.62 -3.27
N PRO A 149 -4.73 9.22 -3.72
CA PRO A 149 -5.74 10.16 -4.19
C PRO A 149 -6.42 10.88 -3.01
N TRP A 150 -5.69 11.77 -2.35
CA TRP A 150 -6.08 12.45 -1.11
C TRP A 150 -7.47 13.08 -1.17
N LYS A 151 -7.86 13.66 -2.33
CA LYS A 151 -9.18 14.26 -2.52
C LYS A 151 -10.35 13.27 -2.47
N LEU A 152 -10.08 11.99 -2.65
CA LEU A 152 -11.08 10.92 -2.55
C LEU A 152 -11.10 10.28 -1.16
N TRP A 153 -10.16 10.67 -0.30
CA TRP A 153 -9.96 10.10 1.01
C TRP A 153 -10.61 10.94 2.12
N PHE A 154 -10.77 12.26 1.86
CA PHE A 154 -11.36 13.24 2.78
C PHE A 154 -12.57 13.93 2.15
#